data_41245f1ca2eb120337bdd9ece62f765c
#
_entry.id   41245f1ca2eb120337bdd9ece62f765c
#
_cell.length_a   1.000
_cell.length_b   1.000
_cell.length_c   1.000
_cell.angle_alpha   90.00
_cell.angle_beta   90.00
_cell.angle_gamma   90.00
#
_symmetry.space_group_name_H-M   'P 1'
#
loop_
_entity.id
_entity.type
_entity.pdbx_description
1 polymer ?
#
loop_
_entity_poly.entity_id
_entity_poly.type
_entity_poly.pdbx_seq_one_letter_code
_entity_poly.pdbx_strand_id
1 'polypeptide(L)'
;MFEKTAEMILHRPLHYGGLGLHSPKFKAKAGFISTFLQTAAHPTFRSNLLNTQLYRKHVLEEEDVPGAPNQPPPYFTEDFFYIIKAVKRKYPFNITTMTEKEWTKILTEDFITMEVNQDTNSSQLRQCRSELASPTTDWTLSWSLCRQPGIPPDLASFLWKMLHNLFSTQERLHRLGSSPSALCKQCKLVTGSLQHELLECSHNDHVGEHLLGCLQTYVPGLSAATLLRLEFTSLDENMELPTTIITAVTLGYIWKARLTSSRIRAYHVRSELEQTINLLRTTRLVNTSTSLKTLANQMFQ
;
A
#
# COMPACT_ATOMS: atom_id res chain seq x y z
N MET A 1 2.01 -14.27 14.40
CA MET A 1 1.04 -14.08 13.30
C MET A 1 1.03 -12.66 12.74
N PHE A 2 1.25 -11.63 13.57
CA PHE A 2 1.38 -10.23 13.13
C PHE A 2 2.62 -9.95 12.27
N GLU A 3 3.73 -10.63 12.48
CA GLU A 3 5.00 -10.38 11.78
C GLU A 3 4.94 -10.64 10.27
N LYS A 4 4.33 -11.75 9.83
CA LYS A 4 4.24 -12.06 8.38
C LYS A 4 3.36 -11.09 7.61
N THR A 5 2.24 -10.67 8.19
CA THR A 5 1.34 -9.69 7.55
C THR A 5 2.01 -8.32 7.46
N ALA A 6 2.75 -7.91 8.49
CA ALA A 6 3.50 -6.65 8.48
C ALA A 6 4.63 -6.66 7.45
N GLU A 7 5.38 -7.76 7.34
CA GLU A 7 6.46 -7.89 6.35
C GLU A 7 5.94 -7.80 4.91
N MET A 8 4.83 -8.48 4.59
CA MET A 8 4.18 -8.41 3.29
C MET A 8 3.76 -6.98 2.93
N ILE A 9 3.15 -6.25 3.87
CA ILE A 9 2.73 -4.87 3.64
C ILE A 9 3.94 -3.95 3.44
N LEU A 10 5.02 -4.16 4.20
CA LEU A 10 6.23 -3.35 4.11
C LEU A 10 6.89 -3.45 2.73
N HIS A 11 6.93 -4.65 2.15
CA HIS A 11 7.66 -4.91 0.91
C HIS A 11 6.82 -4.82 -0.35
N ARG A 12 5.50 -4.82 -0.23
CA ARG A 12 4.60 -4.66 -1.37
C ARG A 12 4.80 -3.28 -2.01
N PRO A 13 4.79 -3.16 -3.36
CA PRO A 13 4.88 -1.86 -4.03
C PRO A 13 3.76 -0.92 -3.62
N LEU A 14 4.03 0.35 -3.79
CA LEU A 14 3.13 1.44 -3.43
C LEU A 14 1.75 1.32 -4.10
N HIS A 15 1.72 0.99 -5.37
CA HIS A 15 0.50 0.84 -6.17
C HIS A 15 -0.33 -0.41 -5.83
N TYR A 16 0.22 -1.33 -5.03
CA TYR A 16 -0.49 -2.46 -4.45
C TYR A 16 -0.78 -2.27 -2.95
N GLY A 17 -0.69 -1.04 -2.45
CA GLY A 17 -1.00 -0.71 -1.05
C GLY A 17 0.13 -1.01 -0.07
N GLY A 18 1.33 -1.33 -0.53
CA GLY A 18 2.49 -1.54 0.32
C GLY A 18 3.23 -0.24 0.66
N LEU A 19 4.30 -0.34 1.44
CA LEU A 19 5.20 0.77 1.72
C LEU A 19 6.37 0.88 0.73
N GLY A 20 6.51 -0.07 -0.19
CA GLY A 20 7.55 -0.09 -1.21
C GLY A 20 8.97 -0.21 -0.64
N LEU A 21 9.10 -0.69 0.59
CA LEU A 21 10.41 -0.89 1.19
C LEU A 21 11.08 -2.13 0.60
N HIS A 22 12.32 -1.99 0.21
CA HIS A 22 13.08 -3.14 -0.27
C HIS A 22 13.30 -4.16 0.86
N SER A 23 12.92 -5.41 0.61
CA SER A 23 13.25 -6.49 1.54
C SER A 23 14.77 -6.63 1.64
N PRO A 24 15.37 -6.56 2.85
CA PRO A 24 16.79 -6.82 3.03
C PRO A 24 17.20 -8.17 2.45
N LYS A 25 16.32 -9.17 2.53
CA LYS A 25 16.52 -10.52 1.97
C LYS A 25 16.63 -10.47 0.43
N PHE A 26 15.74 -9.75 -0.25
CA PHE A 26 15.82 -9.63 -1.72
C PHE A 26 16.99 -8.76 -2.15
N LYS A 27 17.29 -7.70 -1.40
CA LYS A 27 18.45 -6.87 -1.67
C LYS A 27 19.75 -7.67 -1.52
N ALA A 28 19.90 -8.47 -0.47
CA ALA A 28 21.05 -9.33 -0.29
C ALA A 28 21.16 -10.40 -1.40
N LYS A 29 20.04 -11.04 -1.78
CA LYS A 29 20.02 -11.98 -2.91
C LYS A 29 20.40 -11.30 -4.23
N ALA A 30 19.87 -10.14 -4.51
CA ALA A 30 20.16 -9.35 -5.72
C ALA A 30 21.63 -8.96 -5.80
N GLY A 31 22.22 -8.48 -4.70
CA GLY A 31 23.63 -8.14 -4.61
C GLY A 31 24.51 -9.35 -4.86
N PHE A 32 24.17 -10.50 -4.28
CA PHE A 32 24.90 -11.75 -4.49
C PHE A 32 24.82 -12.22 -5.95
N ILE A 33 23.62 -12.22 -6.56
CA ILE A 33 23.42 -12.58 -7.97
C ILE A 33 24.22 -11.66 -8.89
N SER A 34 24.11 -10.36 -8.71
CA SER A 34 24.81 -9.37 -9.54
C SER A 34 26.33 -9.55 -9.45
N THR A 35 26.87 -9.68 -8.24
CA THR A 35 28.32 -9.91 -8.02
C THR A 35 28.77 -11.23 -8.63
N PHE A 36 28.00 -12.29 -8.45
CA PHE A 36 28.33 -13.59 -9.03
C PHE A 36 28.38 -13.53 -10.57
N LEU A 37 27.37 -12.96 -11.21
CA LEU A 37 27.33 -12.88 -12.67
C LEU A 37 28.42 -11.99 -13.25
N GLN A 38 28.74 -10.86 -12.59
CA GLN A 38 29.85 -10.00 -12.96
C GLN A 38 31.20 -10.72 -12.81
N THR A 39 31.38 -11.45 -11.72
CA THR A 39 32.59 -12.26 -11.50
C THR A 39 32.71 -13.39 -12.52
N ALA A 40 31.58 -14.06 -12.82
CA ALA A 40 31.52 -15.12 -13.83
C ALA A 40 31.80 -14.63 -15.25
N ALA A 41 31.57 -13.35 -15.53
CA ALA A 41 31.92 -12.73 -16.81
C ALA A 41 33.45 -12.51 -16.95
N HIS A 42 34.20 -12.47 -15.85
CA HIS A 42 35.65 -12.25 -15.89
C HIS A 42 36.38 -13.50 -16.42
N PRO A 43 37.27 -13.40 -17.41
CA PRO A 43 37.89 -14.54 -18.11
C PRO A 43 38.55 -15.56 -17.19
N THR A 44 39.25 -15.12 -16.15
CA THR A 44 39.97 -15.99 -15.21
C THR A 44 39.02 -16.82 -14.33
N PHE A 45 37.89 -16.24 -13.92
CA PHE A 45 36.89 -16.97 -13.13
C PHE A 45 35.97 -17.81 -13.98
N ARG A 46 35.70 -17.41 -15.22
CA ARG A 46 34.87 -18.14 -16.18
C ARG A 46 35.38 -19.53 -16.44
N SER A 47 36.71 -19.71 -16.57
CA SER A 47 37.33 -21.02 -16.77
C SER A 47 37.11 -21.98 -15.60
N ASN A 48 37.16 -21.46 -14.37
CA ASN A 48 36.90 -22.25 -13.16
C ASN A 48 35.41 -22.58 -12.97
N LEU A 49 34.51 -21.62 -13.29
CA LEU A 49 33.06 -21.83 -13.20
C LEU A 49 32.51 -22.75 -14.28
N LEU A 50 33.10 -22.75 -15.49
CA LEU A 50 32.73 -23.69 -16.55
C LEU A 50 33.02 -25.15 -16.16
N ASN A 51 33.92 -25.37 -15.20
CA ASN A 51 34.17 -26.68 -14.64
C ASN A 51 33.17 -27.11 -13.56
N THR A 52 32.26 -26.20 -13.13
CA THR A 52 31.20 -26.55 -12.20
C THR A 52 29.94 -26.97 -12.94
N GLN A 53 29.48 -28.19 -12.72
CA GLN A 53 28.28 -28.75 -13.35
C GLN A 53 27.03 -27.85 -13.17
N LEU A 54 26.93 -27.21 -12.01
CA LEU A 54 25.85 -26.31 -11.68
C LEU A 54 25.77 -25.06 -12.59
N TYR A 55 26.91 -24.43 -12.84
CA TYR A 55 26.96 -23.29 -13.73
C TYR A 55 26.56 -23.66 -15.16
N ARG A 56 27.08 -24.77 -15.64
CA ARG A 56 26.76 -25.27 -16.98
C ARG A 56 25.29 -25.64 -17.13
N LYS A 57 24.74 -26.38 -16.19
CA LYS A 57 23.34 -26.81 -16.20
C LYS A 57 22.33 -25.68 -16.05
N HIS A 58 22.58 -24.73 -15.17
CA HIS A 58 21.57 -23.71 -14.80
C HIS A 58 21.78 -22.35 -15.46
N VAL A 59 23.00 -21.98 -15.82
CA VAL A 59 23.31 -20.69 -16.43
C VAL A 59 23.53 -20.83 -17.94
N LEU A 60 24.23 -21.89 -18.39
CA LEU A 60 24.48 -22.13 -19.81
C LEU A 60 23.43 -23.04 -20.47
N GLU A 61 22.58 -23.70 -19.67
CA GLU A 61 21.56 -24.66 -20.15
C GLU A 61 22.15 -25.84 -20.93
N GLU A 62 23.38 -26.21 -20.64
CA GLU A 62 24.02 -27.37 -21.23
C GLU A 62 23.47 -28.66 -20.59
N GLU A 63 23.36 -29.73 -21.39
CA GLU A 63 23.00 -31.07 -20.89
C GLU A 63 24.07 -31.61 -19.96
N ASP A 64 23.67 -32.56 -19.09
CA ASP A 64 24.56 -33.15 -18.07
C ASP A 64 25.87 -33.64 -18.68
N VAL A 65 27.00 -33.14 -18.17
CA VAL A 65 28.33 -33.55 -18.62
C VAL A 65 28.73 -34.78 -17.83
N PRO A 66 28.96 -35.93 -18.48
CA PRO A 66 29.42 -37.13 -17.80
C PRO A 66 30.77 -36.91 -17.08
N GLY A 67 30.85 -37.28 -15.81
CA GLY A 67 32.10 -37.29 -15.04
C GLY A 67 32.35 -36.09 -14.13
N ALA A 68 31.45 -35.11 -14.06
CA ALA A 68 31.57 -34.04 -13.07
C ALA A 68 31.13 -34.51 -11.67
N PRO A 69 31.83 -34.11 -10.60
CA PRO A 69 31.51 -34.60 -9.24
C PRO A 69 30.10 -34.15 -8.82
N ASN A 70 29.25 -35.11 -8.48
CA ASN A 70 27.92 -34.89 -7.91
C ASN A 70 28.01 -34.43 -6.44
N GLN A 71 28.64 -33.31 -6.17
CA GLN A 71 28.51 -32.70 -4.86
C GLN A 71 27.23 -31.85 -4.85
N PRO A 72 26.31 -32.11 -3.91
CA PRO A 72 25.16 -31.23 -3.73
C PRO A 72 25.68 -29.83 -3.39
N PRO A 73 25.17 -28.79 -4.08
CA PRO A 73 25.57 -27.44 -3.75
C PRO A 73 25.16 -27.08 -2.32
N PRO A 74 25.88 -26.18 -1.65
CA PRO A 74 25.39 -25.63 -0.40
C PRO A 74 23.97 -25.11 -0.61
N TYR A 75 23.07 -25.32 0.35
CA TYR A 75 21.62 -25.12 0.31
C TYR A 75 21.17 -23.75 -0.29
N PHE A 76 22.01 -22.72 -0.20
CA PHE A 76 21.74 -21.40 -0.75
C PHE A 76 22.04 -21.26 -2.26
N THR A 77 22.79 -22.19 -2.86
CA THR A 77 23.17 -22.13 -4.27
C THR A 77 22.11 -22.73 -5.19
N GLU A 78 21.32 -23.67 -4.73
CA GLU A 78 20.28 -24.31 -5.54
C GLU A 78 19.13 -23.33 -5.84
N ASP A 79 18.60 -22.66 -4.82
CA ASP A 79 17.62 -21.58 -4.97
C ASP A 79 18.11 -20.45 -5.89
N PHE A 80 19.40 -20.17 -5.81
CA PHE A 80 20.05 -19.11 -6.56
C PHE A 80 20.08 -19.39 -8.07
N PHE A 81 20.53 -20.58 -8.45
CA PHE A 81 20.57 -20.99 -9.87
C PHE A 81 19.15 -21.14 -10.45
N TYR A 82 18.21 -21.61 -9.63
CA TYR A 82 16.80 -21.67 -10.01
C TYR A 82 16.22 -20.28 -10.33
N ILE A 83 16.53 -19.29 -9.51
CA ILE A 83 16.14 -17.89 -9.73
C ILE A 83 16.74 -17.36 -11.03
N ILE A 84 18.05 -17.56 -11.27
CA ILE A 84 18.72 -17.11 -12.50
C ILE A 84 18.06 -17.74 -13.72
N LYS A 85 17.81 -19.04 -13.68
CA LYS A 85 17.15 -19.77 -14.77
C LYS A 85 15.73 -19.27 -15.04
N ALA A 86 14.94 -19.04 -14.00
CA ALA A 86 13.58 -18.52 -14.10
C ALA A 86 13.57 -17.12 -14.71
N VAL A 87 14.45 -16.23 -14.26
CA VAL A 87 14.59 -14.86 -14.78
C VAL A 87 15.06 -14.88 -16.23
N LYS A 88 16.05 -15.70 -16.59
CA LYS A 88 16.53 -15.82 -17.97
C LYS A 88 15.44 -16.27 -18.95
N ARG A 89 14.56 -17.19 -18.52
CA ARG A 89 13.42 -17.64 -19.33
C ARG A 89 12.35 -16.55 -19.51
N LYS A 90 12.12 -15.74 -18.47
CA LYS A 90 11.08 -14.73 -18.47
C LYS A 90 11.50 -13.45 -19.20
N TYR A 91 12.78 -13.11 -19.14
CA TYR A 91 13.31 -11.85 -19.67
C TYR A 91 14.34 -12.12 -20.78
N PRO A 92 14.10 -11.65 -22.01
CA PRO A 92 14.94 -11.95 -23.17
C PRO A 92 16.23 -11.11 -23.25
N PHE A 93 16.62 -10.41 -22.20
CA PHE A 93 17.82 -9.56 -22.19
C PHE A 93 19.01 -10.23 -21.48
N ASN A 94 20.19 -9.65 -21.69
CA ASN A 94 21.42 -10.19 -21.10
C ASN A 94 21.47 -9.96 -19.58
N ILE A 95 21.20 -11.01 -18.82
CA ILE A 95 21.17 -10.97 -17.35
C ILE A 95 22.54 -10.71 -16.71
N THR A 96 23.65 -10.91 -17.45
CA THR A 96 25.01 -10.70 -16.92
C THR A 96 25.39 -9.25 -16.72
N THR A 97 24.69 -8.34 -17.40
CA THR A 97 24.90 -6.90 -17.31
C THR A 97 23.97 -6.20 -16.32
N MET A 98 23.06 -6.94 -15.71
CA MET A 98 22.08 -6.39 -14.79
C MET A 98 22.72 -5.91 -13.49
N THR A 99 22.29 -4.75 -13.04
CA THR A 99 22.68 -4.16 -11.75
C THR A 99 21.94 -4.79 -10.58
N GLU A 100 22.48 -4.63 -9.37
CA GLU A 100 21.80 -5.02 -8.12
C GLU A 100 20.37 -4.43 -8.04
N LYS A 101 20.19 -3.17 -8.47
CA LYS A 101 18.89 -2.49 -8.46
C LYS A 101 17.86 -3.17 -9.37
N GLU A 102 18.26 -3.58 -10.56
CA GLU A 102 17.40 -4.30 -11.51
C GLU A 102 17.05 -5.69 -10.98
N TRP A 103 18.00 -6.41 -10.43
CA TRP A 103 17.75 -7.69 -9.77
C TRP A 103 16.80 -7.55 -8.57
N THR A 104 17.00 -6.51 -7.74
CA THR A 104 16.09 -6.25 -6.60
C THR A 104 14.67 -5.99 -7.08
N LYS A 105 14.50 -5.25 -8.18
CA LYS A 105 13.18 -4.97 -8.77
C LYS A 105 12.51 -6.26 -9.24
N ILE A 106 13.21 -7.08 -10.01
CA ILE A 106 12.68 -8.35 -10.54
C ILE A 106 12.29 -9.31 -9.41
N LEU A 107 13.18 -9.51 -8.43
CA LEU A 107 12.89 -10.39 -7.29
C LEU A 107 11.68 -9.91 -6.48
N THR A 108 11.51 -8.59 -6.36
CA THR A 108 10.37 -8.00 -5.67
C THR A 108 9.09 -8.21 -6.47
N GLU A 109 9.10 -7.98 -7.77
CA GLU A 109 7.94 -8.15 -8.66
C GLU A 109 7.50 -9.62 -8.75
N ASP A 110 8.43 -10.55 -8.88
CA ASP A 110 8.13 -11.99 -8.92
C ASP A 110 7.56 -12.49 -7.60
N PHE A 111 8.12 -12.05 -6.47
CA PHE A 111 7.57 -12.35 -5.15
C PHE A 111 6.13 -11.84 -5.00
N ILE A 112 5.86 -10.61 -5.44
CA ILE A 112 4.53 -10.03 -5.38
C ILE A 112 3.55 -10.78 -6.28
N THR A 113 3.96 -11.14 -7.48
CA THR A 113 3.12 -11.91 -8.41
C THR A 113 2.77 -13.28 -7.83
N MET A 114 3.72 -13.95 -7.19
CA MET A 114 3.48 -15.22 -6.51
C MET A 114 2.55 -15.06 -5.31
N GLU A 115 2.74 -14.02 -4.50
CA GLU A 115 1.91 -13.77 -3.31
C GLU A 115 0.51 -13.25 -3.68
N VAL A 116 0.37 -12.38 -4.67
CA VAL A 116 -0.94 -11.92 -5.14
C VAL A 116 -1.77 -13.11 -5.65
N ASN A 117 -1.13 -14.05 -6.35
CA ASN A 117 -1.81 -15.27 -6.80
C ASN A 117 -2.11 -16.26 -5.66
N GLN A 118 -1.32 -16.25 -4.57
CA GLN A 118 -1.58 -17.05 -3.37
C GLN A 118 -2.53 -16.35 -2.38
N ASP A 119 -2.57 -15.02 -2.37
CA ASP A 119 -3.41 -14.18 -1.50
C ASP A 119 -4.91 -14.30 -1.78
N THR A 120 -5.31 -14.84 -2.92
CA THR A 120 -6.70 -15.29 -3.08
C THR A 120 -7.12 -16.29 -2.01
N ASN A 121 -6.16 -16.86 -1.27
CA ASN A 121 -6.37 -17.89 -0.24
C ASN A 121 -5.99 -17.49 1.21
N SER A 122 -5.29 -16.35 1.45
CA SER A 122 -4.95 -15.98 2.84
C SER A 122 -6.14 -15.31 3.56
N SER A 123 -6.66 -15.96 4.59
CA SER A 123 -7.88 -15.56 5.33
C SER A 123 -7.76 -14.19 6.03
N GLN A 124 -6.57 -13.70 6.32
CA GLN A 124 -6.35 -12.47 7.09
C GLN A 124 -6.32 -11.20 6.24
N LEU A 125 -5.71 -11.23 5.05
CA LEU A 125 -5.81 -10.13 4.09
C LEU A 125 -7.22 -9.99 3.52
N ARG A 126 -7.94 -11.10 3.37
CA ARG A 126 -9.37 -11.10 3.09
C ARG A 126 -10.15 -10.37 4.18
N GLN A 127 -9.84 -10.59 5.44
CA GLN A 127 -10.60 -10.01 6.56
C GLN A 127 -10.36 -8.51 6.71
N CYS A 128 -9.14 -8.01 6.50
CA CYS A 128 -8.86 -6.56 6.49
C CYS A 128 -9.48 -5.85 5.28
N ARG A 129 -9.58 -6.54 4.13
CA ARG A 129 -10.21 -6.01 2.92
C ARG A 129 -11.72 -6.26 2.88
N SER A 130 -12.22 -7.34 3.50
CA SER A 130 -13.62 -7.77 3.36
C SER A 130 -14.63 -6.79 3.93
N GLU A 131 -14.29 -6.03 4.95
CA GLU A 131 -15.18 -5.03 5.56
C GLU A 131 -15.35 -3.79 4.67
N LEU A 132 -14.34 -3.46 3.87
CA LEU A 132 -14.38 -2.38 2.88
C LEU A 132 -14.45 -2.90 1.45
N ALA A 133 -14.28 -4.21 1.23
CA ALA A 133 -14.16 -4.77 -0.11
C ALA A 133 -15.49 -4.82 -0.85
N SER A 134 -15.47 -4.28 -2.06
CA SER A 134 -16.40 -4.65 -3.12
C SER A 134 -15.64 -5.42 -4.19
N PRO A 135 -16.24 -6.42 -4.85
CA PRO A 135 -15.57 -7.13 -5.95
C PRO A 135 -15.22 -6.23 -7.14
N THR A 136 -15.82 -5.05 -7.22
CA THR A 136 -15.63 -4.06 -8.30
C THR A 136 -14.64 -2.95 -7.94
N THR A 137 -14.04 -2.95 -6.73
CA THR A 137 -13.14 -1.87 -6.28
C THR A 137 -11.83 -1.86 -7.07
N ASP A 138 -11.52 -0.76 -7.72
CA ASP A 138 -10.20 -0.50 -8.28
C ASP A 138 -9.24 0.00 -7.17
N TRP A 139 -8.61 -0.95 -6.50
CA TRP A 139 -7.64 -0.66 -5.46
C TRP A 139 -6.41 0.09 -5.96
N THR A 140 -6.06 -0.04 -7.24
CA THR A 140 -4.92 0.67 -7.82
C THR A 140 -5.15 2.17 -7.80
N LEU A 141 -6.36 2.61 -8.18
CA LEU A 141 -6.77 4.00 -8.08
C LEU A 141 -6.75 4.49 -6.63
N SER A 142 -7.38 3.77 -5.72
CA SER A 142 -7.41 4.11 -4.30
C SER A 142 -6.00 4.30 -3.70
N TRP A 143 -5.07 3.40 -4.03
CA TRP A 143 -3.68 3.51 -3.58
C TRP A 143 -2.93 4.68 -4.24
N SER A 144 -3.19 4.97 -5.50
CA SER A 144 -2.60 6.12 -6.19
C SER A 144 -3.04 7.44 -5.56
N LEU A 145 -4.32 7.58 -5.25
CA LEU A 145 -4.90 8.77 -4.63
C LEU A 145 -4.26 9.08 -3.26
N CYS A 146 -4.05 8.08 -2.40
CA CYS A 146 -3.45 8.35 -1.09
C CYS A 146 -1.97 8.77 -1.15
N ARG A 147 -1.34 8.72 -2.31
CA ARG A 147 0.09 9.05 -2.52
C ARG A 147 0.34 10.07 -3.62
N GLN A 148 -0.70 10.78 -4.04
CA GLN A 148 -0.55 11.84 -5.02
C GLN A 148 0.45 12.89 -4.53
N PRO A 149 1.33 13.41 -5.43
CA PRO A 149 2.18 14.55 -5.12
C PRO A 149 1.35 15.72 -4.59
N GLY A 150 1.71 16.26 -3.45
CA GLY A 150 0.98 17.35 -2.80
C GLY A 150 0.14 16.94 -1.58
N ILE A 151 -0.06 15.65 -1.34
CA ILE A 151 -0.66 15.20 -0.08
C ILE A 151 0.40 15.24 1.03
N PRO A 152 0.14 15.94 2.14
CA PRO A 152 0.99 15.91 3.32
C PRO A 152 1.25 14.48 3.83
N PRO A 153 2.47 14.14 4.29
CA PRO A 153 2.83 12.75 4.66
C PRO A 153 1.97 12.15 5.79
N ASP A 154 1.51 12.96 6.72
CA ASP A 154 0.62 12.55 7.81
C ASP A 154 -0.77 12.18 7.29
N LEU A 155 -1.31 12.95 6.33
CA LEU A 155 -2.57 12.66 5.66
C LEU A 155 -2.46 11.42 4.77
N ALA A 156 -1.37 11.28 4.02
CA ALA A 156 -1.09 10.07 3.25
C ALA A 156 -1.04 8.83 4.15
N SER A 157 -0.37 8.93 5.31
CA SER A 157 -0.32 7.86 6.31
C SER A 157 -1.69 7.53 6.90
N PHE A 158 -2.53 8.54 7.14
CA PHE A 158 -3.90 8.36 7.61
C PHE A 158 -4.73 7.59 6.57
N LEU A 159 -4.74 8.05 5.30
CA LEU A 159 -5.48 7.40 4.21
C LEU A 159 -5.02 5.96 4.01
N TRP A 160 -3.72 5.73 4.03
CA TRP A 160 -3.16 4.38 3.92
C TRP A 160 -3.66 3.44 5.03
N LYS A 161 -3.67 3.92 6.29
CA LYS A 161 -4.24 3.16 7.42
C LYS A 161 -5.74 2.91 7.25
N MET A 162 -6.47 3.88 6.71
CA MET A 162 -7.90 3.77 6.43
C MET A 162 -8.17 2.68 5.40
N LEU A 163 -7.49 2.71 4.27
CA LEU A 163 -7.65 1.71 3.20
C LEU A 163 -7.27 0.28 3.65
N HIS A 164 -6.33 0.15 4.58
CA HIS A 164 -5.97 -1.13 5.19
C HIS A 164 -6.85 -1.54 6.38
N ASN A 165 -7.84 -0.72 6.73
CA ASN A 165 -8.69 -0.92 7.93
C ASN A 165 -7.86 -1.17 9.21
N LEU A 166 -6.80 -0.36 9.41
CA LEU A 166 -5.86 -0.53 10.53
C LEU A 166 -6.26 0.24 11.78
N PHE A 167 -7.37 0.96 11.75
CA PHE A 167 -7.85 1.70 12.90
C PHE A 167 -8.37 0.77 14.00
N SER A 168 -8.14 1.16 15.24
CA SER A 168 -8.64 0.46 16.43
C SER A 168 -10.09 0.85 16.71
N THR A 169 -10.99 0.55 15.76
CA THR A 169 -12.44 0.73 15.94
C THR A 169 -12.95 -0.16 17.04
N GLN A 170 -14.08 0.19 17.65
CA GLN A 170 -14.62 -0.55 18.76
C GLN A 170 -14.99 -2.00 18.36
N GLU A 171 -15.53 -2.17 17.17
CA GLU A 171 -15.80 -3.48 16.58
C GLU A 171 -14.54 -4.33 16.46
N ARG A 172 -13.46 -3.75 15.93
CA ARG A 172 -12.17 -4.43 15.79
C ARG A 172 -11.55 -4.79 17.14
N LEU A 173 -11.59 -3.87 18.11
CA LEU A 173 -11.09 -4.12 19.47
C LEU A 173 -11.87 -5.25 20.15
N HIS A 174 -13.19 -5.30 19.97
CA HIS A 174 -14.02 -6.38 20.49
C HIS A 174 -13.66 -7.73 19.84
N ARG A 175 -13.54 -7.77 18.51
CA ARG A 175 -13.12 -8.99 17.78
C ARG A 175 -11.74 -9.50 18.19
N LEU A 176 -10.83 -8.60 18.57
CA LEU A 176 -9.49 -8.94 19.09
C LEU A 176 -9.49 -9.28 20.59
N GLY A 177 -10.65 -9.27 21.24
CA GLY A 177 -10.75 -9.53 22.69
C GLY A 177 -10.25 -8.38 23.59
N SER A 178 -9.91 -7.24 23.00
CA SER A 178 -9.39 -6.07 23.73
C SER A 178 -10.49 -5.15 24.27
N SER A 179 -11.74 -5.38 23.89
CA SER A 179 -12.90 -4.65 24.37
C SER A 179 -14.05 -5.61 24.69
N PRO A 180 -14.80 -5.39 25.80
CA PRO A 180 -15.93 -6.23 26.17
C PRO A 180 -17.15 -6.05 25.24
N SER A 181 -17.21 -4.97 24.46
CA SER A 181 -18.34 -4.63 23.60
C SER A 181 -17.89 -4.12 22.24
N ALA A 182 -18.64 -4.48 21.20
CA ALA A 182 -18.46 -3.96 19.83
C ALA A 182 -19.17 -2.61 19.62
N LEU A 183 -19.97 -2.12 20.56
CA LEU A 183 -20.72 -0.87 20.42
C LEU A 183 -19.79 0.33 20.40
N CYS A 184 -20.10 1.32 19.58
CA CYS A 184 -19.36 2.59 19.48
C CYS A 184 -19.16 3.20 20.87
N LYS A 185 -17.93 3.50 21.23
CA LYS A 185 -17.56 4.05 22.53
C LYS A 185 -18.21 5.42 22.81
N GLN A 186 -18.50 6.18 21.77
CA GLN A 186 -19.07 7.53 21.88
C GLN A 186 -20.59 7.50 22.04
N CYS A 187 -21.33 6.98 21.04
CA CYS A 187 -22.79 6.96 21.07
C CYS A 187 -23.36 5.78 21.87
N LYS A 188 -22.64 4.65 21.98
CA LYS A 188 -23.06 3.42 22.66
C LYS A 188 -24.35 2.77 22.09
N LEU A 189 -24.78 3.19 20.92
CA LEU A 189 -26.05 2.77 20.30
C LEU A 189 -25.87 1.72 19.22
N VAL A 190 -24.81 1.86 18.41
CA VAL A 190 -24.55 1.06 17.22
C VAL A 190 -23.15 0.46 17.29
N THR A 191 -22.92 -0.60 16.51
CA THR A 191 -21.58 -1.20 16.36
C THR A 191 -20.58 -0.15 15.86
N GLY A 192 -19.45 -0.04 16.56
CA GLY A 192 -18.37 0.89 16.21
C GLY A 192 -17.53 0.40 15.04
N SER A 193 -18.15 0.25 13.86
CA SER A 193 -17.46 0.01 12.60
C SER A 193 -16.68 1.25 12.15
N LEU A 194 -15.75 1.12 11.21
CA LEU A 194 -15.00 2.25 10.65
C LEU A 194 -15.96 3.29 10.02
N GLN A 195 -16.93 2.82 9.27
CA GLN A 195 -17.94 3.68 8.64
C GLN A 195 -18.75 4.46 9.68
N HIS A 196 -19.28 3.78 10.69
CA HIS A 196 -20.02 4.44 11.75
C HIS A 196 -19.15 5.45 12.50
N GLU A 197 -17.95 5.05 12.89
CA GLU A 197 -17.10 5.90 13.71
C GLU A 197 -16.59 7.14 12.99
N LEU A 198 -16.37 7.10 11.68
CA LEU A 198 -15.88 8.24 10.91
C LEU A 198 -17.01 9.10 10.30
N LEU A 199 -18.11 8.48 9.87
CA LEU A 199 -19.12 9.18 9.06
C LEU A 199 -20.47 9.33 9.76
N GLU A 200 -20.96 8.27 10.42
CA GLU A 200 -22.36 8.17 10.82
C GLU A 200 -22.63 8.45 12.31
N CYS A 201 -21.57 8.52 13.13
CA CYS A 201 -21.76 8.71 14.56
C CYS A 201 -22.27 10.11 14.88
N SER A 202 -23.39 10.20 15.59
CA SER A 202 -24.00 11.47 16.00
C SER A 202 -23.06 12.36 16.84
N HIS A 203 -22.05 11.80 17.49
CA HIS A 203 -21.03 12.55 18.21
C HIS A 203 -20.01 13.27 17.33
N ASN A 204 -20.06 13.04 16.01
CA ASN A 204 -19.20 13.70 15.04
C ASN A 204 -19.76 15.06 14.56
N ASP A 205 -20.80 15.59 15.24
CA ASP A 205 -21.44 16.87 14.89
C ASP A 205 -21.88 16.91 13.40
N HIS A 206 -22.28 15.75 12.87
CA HIS A 206 -22.66 15.51 11.46
C HIS A 206 -21.56 15.87 10.42
N VAL A 207 -20.34 16.12 10.85
CA VAL A 207 -19.23 16.54 9.96
C VAL A 207 -18.96 15.50 8.86
N GLY A 208 -19.03 14.20 9.19
CA GLY A 208 -18.87 13.14 8.19
C GLY A 208 -19.97 13.10 7.15
N GLU A 209 -21.22 13.34 7.57
CA GLU A 209 -22.38 13.43 6.68
C GLU A 209 -22.29 14.68 5.77
N HIS A 210 -21.88 15.83 6.32
CA HIS A 210 -21.65 17.06 5.55
C HIS A 210 -20.54 16.85 4.50
N LEU A 211 -19.45 16.17 4.86
CA LEU A 211 -18.40 15.79 3.89
C LEU A 211 -18.99 14.96 2.76
N LEU A 212 -19.71 13.89 3.08
CA LEU A 212 -20.30 13.00 2.09
C LEU A 212 -21.28 13.76 1.18
N GLY A 213 -22.18 14.57 1.76
CA GLY A 213 -23.15 15.37 1.00
C GLY A 213 -22.47 16.39 0.08
N CYS A 214 -21.44 17.07 0.55
CA CYS A 214 -20.64 17.98 -0.29
C CYS A 214 -20.00 17.23 -1.47
N LEU A 215 -19.37 16.08 -1.24
CA LEU A 215 -18.70 15.34 -2.28
C LEU A 215 -19.65 14.66 -3.28
N GLN A 216 -20.87 14.34 -2.87
CA GLN A 216 -21.91 13.80 -3.77
C GLN A 216 -22.31 14.79 -4.88
N THR A 217 -22.09 16.10 -4.70
CA THR A 217 -22.32 17.08 -5.77
C THR A 217 -21.30 16.97 -6.90
N TYR A 218 -20.11 16.41 -6.64
CA TYR A 218 -19.03 16.21 -7.61
C TYR A 218 -18.91 14.76 -8.08
N VAL A 219 -19.30 13.81 -7.23
CA VAL A 219 -19.23 12.37 -7.52
C VAL A 219 -20.63 11.78 -7.31
N PRO A 220 -21.50 11.81 -8.34
CA PRO A 220 -22.84 11.26 -8.23
C PRO A 220 -22.80 9.77 -7.83
N GLY A 221 -23.62 9.40 -6.86
CA GLY A 221 -23.69 8.03 -6.35
C GLY A 221 -22.61 7.65 -5.33
N LEU A 222 -21.79 8.62 -4.88
CA LEU A 222 -20.84 8.40 -3.80
C LEU A 222 -21.57 7.95 -2.53
N SER A 223 -21.20 6.79 -2.01
CA SER A 223 -21.69 6.24 -0.74
C SER A 223 -20.62 6.36 0.36
N ALA A 224 -21.00 6.16 1.61
CA ALA A 224 -20.06 6.11 2.72
C ALA A 224 -18.96 5.06 2.50
N ALA A 225 -19.33 3.88 1.98
CA ALA A 225 -18.38 2.81 1.70
C ALA A 225 -17.40 3.17 0.58
N THR A 226 -17.88 3.76 -0.53
CA THR A 226 -17.02 4.19 -1.65
C THR A 226 -16.12 5.37 -1.26
N LEU A 227 -16.59 6.28 -0.40
CA LEU A 227 -15.78 7.36 0.17
C LEU A 227 -14.61 6.80 1.00
N LEU A 228 -14.86 5.82 1.87
CA LEU A 228 -13.81 5.20 2.68
C LEU A 228 -12.79 4.39 1.84
N ARG A 229 -13.19 3.97 0.65
CA ARG A 229 -12.29 3.32 -0.32
C ARG A 229 -11.60 4.31 -1.27
N LEU A 230 -11.91 5.59 -1.18
CA LEU A 230 -11.45 6.64 -2.13
C LEU A 230 -11.84 6.31 -3.59
N GLU A 231 -13.01 5.73 -3.81
CA GLU A 231 -13.53 5.42 -5.14
C GLU A 231 -14.22 6.65 -5.74
N PHE A 232 -13.42 7.58 -6.23
CA PHE A 232 -13.90 8.80 -6.86
C PHE A 232 -14.06 8.61 -8.38
N THR A 233 -14.90 7.65 -8.77
CA THR A 233 -15.21 7.40 -10.18
C THR A 233 -15.89 8.63 -10.79
N SER A 234 -15.48 9.04 -11.99
CA SER A 234 -16.02 10.18 -12.72
C SER A 234 -15.64 11.57 -12.17
N LEU A 235 -14.67 11.64 -11.26
CA LEU A 235 -14.15 12.92 -10.79
C LEU A 235 -13.18 13.52 -11.83
N ASP A 236 -13.25 14.85 -12.02
CA ASP A 236 -12.28 15.58 -12.83
C ASP A 236 -10.88 15.48 -12.19
N GLU A 237 -9.85 15.23 -12.99
CA GLU A 237 -8.43 15.14 -12.54
C GLU A 237 -8.03 16.33 -11.66
N ASN A 238 -8.50 17.53 -11.98
CA ASN A 238 -8.22 18.74 -11.18
C ASN A 238 -8.87 18.71 -9.79
N MET A 239 -9.88 17.88 -9.59
CA MET A 239 -10.61 17.73 -8.33
C MET A 239 -10.17 16.53 -7.51
N GLU A 240 -9.42 15.59 -8.07
CA GLU A 240 -8.95 14.39 -7.34
C GLU A 240 -8.13 14.76 -6.11
N LEU A 241 -7.09 15.57 -6.26
CA LEU A 241 -6.23 15.96 -5.16
C LEU A 241 -6.96 16.79 -4.10
N PRO A 242 -7.74 17.85 -4.44
CA PRO A 242 -8.55 18.56 -3.47
C PRO A 242 -9.54 17.69 -2.72
N THR A 243 -10.23 16.78 -3.41
CA THR A 243 -11.21 15.84 -2.83
C THR A 243 -10.52 14.85 -1.88
N THR A 244 -9.38 14.34 -2.26
CA THR A 244 -8.58 13.42 -1.41
C THR A 244 -8.10 14.15 -0.15
N ILE A 245 -7.64 15.39 -0.26
CA ILE A 245 -7.15 16.18 0.87
C ILE A 245 -8.30 16.53 1.83
N ILE A 246 -9.45 17.01 1.34
CA ILE A 246 -10.57 17.34 2.22
C ILE A 246 -11.08 16.11 2.96
N THR A 247 -11.13 14.97 2.29
CA THR A 247 -11.47 13.68 2.90
C THR A 247 -10.48 13.31 4.00
N ALA A 248 -9.18 13.36 3.71
CA ALA A 248 -8.14 13.01 4.65
C ALA A 248 -8.12 13.92 5.89
N VAL A 249 -8.22 15.22 5.71
CA VAL A 249 -8.25 16.22 6.81
C VAL A 249 -9.48 16.01 7.68
N THR A 250 -10.66 15.90 7.06
CA THR A 250 -11.92 15.78 7.80
C THR A 250 -11.98 14.48 8.59
N LEU A 251 -11.76 13.34 7.93
CA LEU A 251 -11.81 12.03 8.60
C LEU A 251 -10.64 11.84 9.57
N GLY A 252 -9.47 12.39 9.24
CA GLY A 252 -8.30 12.38 10.13
C GLY A 252 -8.54 13.16 11.41
N TYR A 253 -9.19 14.32 11.32
CA TYR A 253 -9.58 15.10 12.49
C TYR A 253 -10.61 14.35 13.35
N ILE A 254 -11.65 13.79 12.73
CA ILE A 254 -12.67 12.98 13.43
C ILE A 254 -11.98 11.85 14.20
N TRP A 255 -11.08 11.12 13.55
CA TRP A 255 -10.36 10.02 14.17
C TRP A 255 -9.49 10.47 15.36
N LYS A 256 -8.72 11.55 15.17
CA LYS A 256 -7.87 12.14 16.23
C LYS A 256 -8.69 12.58 17.44
N ALA A 257 -9.80 13.26 17.21
CA ALA A 257 -10.70 13.69 18.28
C ALA A 257 -11.31 12.52 19.06
N ARG A 258 -11.64 11.41 18.36
CA ARG A 258 -12.13 10.18 19.01
C ARG A 258 -11.08 9.53 19.91
N LEU A 259 -9.83 9.48 19.47
CA LEU A 259 -8.74 8.92 20.28
C LEU A 259 -8.51 9.71 21.58
N THR A 260 -8.68 11.02 21.54
CA THR A 260 -8.53 11.92 22.69
C THR A 260 -9.82 12.12 23.47
N SER A 261 -10.92 11.46 23.07
CA SER A 261 -12.27 11.68 23.63
C SER A 261 -12.71 13.15 23.58
N SER A 262 -12.16 13.91 22.65
CA SER A 262 -12.49 15.31 22.46
C SER A 262 -13.79 15.45 21.67
N ARG A 263 -14.56 16.50 21.99
CA ARG A 263 -15.76 16.80 21.23
C ARG A 263 -15.41 17.31 19.83
N ILE A 264 -15.98 16.67 18.82
CA ILE A 264 -15.84 17.10 17.44
C ILE A 264 -16.78 18.26 17.19
N ARG A 265 -16.29 19.29 16.53
CA ARG A 265 -17.09 20.43 16.08
C ARG A 265 -16.66 20.88 14.70
N ALA A 266 -17.63 21.27 13.87
CA ALA A 266 -17.39 21.68 12.48
C ALA A 266 -16.34 22.79 12.35
N TYR A 267 -16.32 23.77 13.26
CA TYR A 267 -15.35 24.86 13.22
C TYR A 267 -13.89 24.41 13.40
N HIS A 268 -13.64 23.36 14.16
CA HIS A 268 -12.27 22.82 14.32
C HIS A 268 -11.79 22.18 13.01
N VAL A 269 -12.65 21.41 12.34
CA VAL A 269 -12.33 20.83 11.03
C VAL A 269 -12.08 21.93 10.00
N ARG A 270 -12.87 22.98 10.03
CA ARG A 270 -12.66 24.15 9.18
C ARG A 270 -11.29 24.80 9.43
N SER A 271 -10.89 24.95 10.69
CA SER A 271 -9.56 25.48 11.04
C SER A 271 -8.42 24.62 10.52
N GLU A 272 -8.51 23.29 10.63
CA GLU A 272 -7.50 22.35 10.07
C GLU A 272 -7.44 22.44 8.54
N LEU A 273 -8.58 22.56 7.87
CA LEU A 273 -8.63 22.79 6.42
C LEU A 273 -7.98 24.11 6.01
N GLU A 274 -8.23 25.20 6.75
CA GLU A 274 -7.62 26.51 6.49
C GLU A 274 -6.07 26.43 6.65
N GLN A 275 -5.57 25.73 7.66
CA GLN A 275 -4.13 25.49 7.83
C GLN A 275 -3.55 24.72 6.65
N THR A 276 -4.24 23.65 6.21
CA THR A 276 -3.81 22.82 5.06
C THR A 276 -3.84 23.66 3.77
N ILE A 277 -4.87 24.47 3.54
CA ILE A 277 -4.96 25.38 2.39
C ILE A 277 -3.79 26.36 2.36
N ASN A 278 -3.42 26.92 3.51
CA ASN A 278 -2.29 27.83 3.62
C ASN A 278 -0.96 27.12 3.34
N LEU A 279 -0.79 25.89 3.84
CA LEU A 279 0.38 25.05 3.53
C LEU A 279 0.50 24.80 2.02
N LEU A 280 -0.59 24.41 1.35
CA LEU A 280 -0.59 24.18 -0.09
C LEU A 280 -0.23 25.43 -0.91
N ARG A 281 -0.66 26.60 -0.47
CA ARG A 281 -0.25 27.88 -1.09
C ARG A 281 1.25 28.12 -1.00
N THR A 282 1.84 27.86 0.16
CA THR A 282 3.28 28.02 0.36
C THR A 282 4.11 27.02 -0.45
N THR A 283 3.56 25.86 -0.76
CA THR A 283 4.19 24.80 -1.56
C THR A 283 3.94 24.92 -3.07
N ARG A 284 3.40 26.06 -3.54
CA ARG A 284 3.08 26.36 -4.95
C ARG A 284 1.95 25.51 -5.55
N LEU A 285 1.15 24.85 -4.76
CA LEU A 285 -0.04 24.14 -5.21
C LEU A 285 -1.28 25.07 -5.17
N VAL A 286 -1.19 26.21 -5.85
CA VAL A 286 -2.18 27.30 -5.78
C VAL A 286 -3.55 26.85 -6.30
N ASN A 287 -3.60 26.15 -7.43
CA ASN A 287 -4.86 25.67 -8.00
C ASN A 287 -5.57 24.70 -7.06
N THR A 288 -4.82 23.73 -6.52
CA THR A 288 -5.33 22.78 -5.51
C THR A 288 -5.85 23.49 -4.28
N SER A 289 -5.14 24.52 -3.79
CA SER A 289 -5.58 25.29 -2.62
C SER A 289 -6.87 26.08 -2.88
N THR A 290 -7.08 26.57 -4.11
CA THR A 290 -8.30 27.28 -4.50
C THR A 290 -9.49 26.34 -4.59
N SER A 291 -9.33 25.18 -5.24
CA SER A 291 -10.37 24.17 -5.31
C SER A 291 -10.73 23.62 -3.93
N LEU A 292 -9.73 23.34 -3.08
CA LEU A 292 -9.93 22.89 -1.71
C LEU A 292 -10.70 23.94 -0.87
N LYS A 293 -10.39 25.23 -1.04
CA LYS A 293 -11.12 26.31 -0.37
C LYS A 293 -12.60 26.34 -0.79
N THR A 294 -12.88 26.14 -2.08
CA THR A 294 -14.25 26.06 -2.60
C THR A 294 -15.01 24.90 -1.97
N LEU A 295 -14.42 23.70 -1.96
CA LEU A 295 -15.00 22.52 -1.30
C LEU A 295 -15.24 22.74 0.19
N ALA A 296 -14.27 23.31 0.91
CA ALA A 296 -14.42 23.61 2.34
C ALA A 296 -15.55 24.59 2.62
N ASN A 297 -15.70 25.63 1.79
CA ASN A 297 -16.81 26.58 1.95
C ASN A 297 -18.18 25.90 1.72
N GLN A 298 -18.29 25.01 0.73
CA GLN A 298 -19.55 24.29 0.45
C GLN A 298 -19.87 23.28 1.56
N MET A 299 -18.88 22.62 2.14
CA MET A 299 -19.07 21.66 3.21
C MET A 299 -19.63 22.29 4.50
N PHE A 300 -19.37 23.59 4.74
CA PHE A 300 -19.75 24.28 5.97
C PHE A 300 -20.79 25.39 5.74
N GLN A 301 -21.45 25.40 4.60
CA GLN A 301 -22.67 26.17 4.36
C GLN A 301 -23.91 25.45 4.89
#